data_ba9b1a261775f9baf342a4d084649fd5
#
_entry.id   ba9b1a261775f9baf342a4d084649fd5
#
_cell.length_a   1.000
_cell.length_b   1.000
_cell.length_c   1.000
_cell.angle_alpha   90.00
_cell.angle_beta   90.00
_cell.angle_gamma   90.00
#
_symmetry.space_group_name_H-M   'P 1'
#
loop_
_entity.id
_entity.type
_entity.pdbx_description
1 polymer ?
#
loop_
_entity_poly.entity_id
_entity_poly.type
_entity_poly.pdbx_seq_one_letter_code
_entity_poly.pdbx_strand_id
1 'polypeptide(L)'
;EQALLQYVSREAARTAMNLLVKRDYAEAELYRKLRDKGYSEFFAGKGIEYVSAYHYLDDARYARQMIGSRKDTTSRKMMVSRMRQKGLSDEVIQEAMEEADWTDEMGLTRELRRRFSSAEQIESLTDKDRQKLIQSLMRKGYGYSDIQHVIRHLDELEEGTIWN
;
A
#
# COMPACT_ATOMS: atom_id res chain seq x y z
N GLU A 1 -3.40 27.60 33.86
CA GLU A 1 -3.01 27.50 32.45
C GLU A 1 -2.22 26.23 32.18
N GLN A 2 -1.14 25.94 32.91
CA GLN A 2 -0.34 24.71 32.76
C GLN A 2 -1.16 23.43 32.97
N ALA A 3 -2.07 23.39 33.93
CA ALA A 3 -2.92 22.22 34.21
C ALA A 3 -3.86 21.91 33.02
N LEU A 4 -4.40 22.94 32.35
CA LEU A 4 -5.23 22.79 31.17
C LEU A 4 -4.44 22.26 29.99
N LEU A 5 -3.24 22.76 29.75
CA LEU A 5 -2.34 22.30 28.70
C LEU A 5 -1.98 20.82 28.89
N GLN A 6 -1.66 20.43 30.13
CA GLN A 6 -1.39 19.01 30.46
C GLN A 6 -2.62 18.12 30.27
N TYR A 7 -3.79 18.59 30.66
CA TYR A 7 -5.04 17.84 30.47
C TYR A 7 -5.32 17.58 28.99
N VAL A 8 -5.29 18.62 28.16
CA VAL A 8 -5.57 18.47 26.72
C VAL A 8 -4.49 17.61 26.02
N SER A 9 -3.22 17.71 26.42
CA SER A 9 -2.17 16.84 25.90
C SER A 9 -2.42 15.35 26.24
N ARG A 10 -2.86 15.05 27.47
CA ARG A 10 -3.24 13.69 27.87
C ARG A 10 -4.45 13.16 27.09
N GLU A 11 -5.45 14.00 26.85
CA GLU A 11 -6.63 13.62 26.04
C GLU A 11 -6.26 13.37 24.58
N ALA A 12 -5.33 14.15 24.00
CA ALA A 12 -4.80 13.89 22.66
C ALA A 12 -4.05 12.55 22.59
N ALA A 13 -3.21 12.25 23.57
CA ALA A 13 -2.50 10.97 23.68
C ALA A 13 -3.49 9.80 23.84
N ARG A 14 -4.49 9.93 24.71
CA ARG A 14 -5.53 8.92 24.89
C ARG A 14 -6.32 8.68 23.61
N THR A 15 -6.63 9.73 22.88
CA THR A 15 -7.33 9.63 21.59
C THR A 15 -6.47 8.92 20.56
N ALA A 16 -5.18 9.23 20.49
CA ALA A 16 -4.21 8.54 19.62
C ALA A 16 -4.15 7.04 19.95
N MET A 17 -4.01 6.69 21.23
CA MET A 17 -4.04 5.31 21.71
C MET A 17 -5.32 4.57 21.32
N ASN A 18 -6.48 5.18 21.52
CA ASN A 18 -7.77 4.59 21.16
C ASN A 18 -7.94 4.36 19.64
N LEU A 19 -7.29 5.17 18.82
CA LEU A 19 -7.24 4.96 17.36
C LEU A 19 -6.34 3.77 17.03
N LEU A 20 -5.15 3.69 17.64
CA LEU A 20 -4.18 2.62 17.41
C LEU A 20 -4.66 1.24 17.89
N VAL A 21 -5.49 1.18 18.93
CA VAL A 21 -6.14 -0.07 19.38
C VAL A 21 -7.06 -0.64 18.29
N LYS A 22 -7.66 0.20 17.46
CA LYS A 22 -8.60 -0.24 16.42
C LYS A 22 -7.91 -0.74 15.16
N ARG A 23 -6.80 -0.12 14.77
CA ARG A 23 -5.95 -0.50 13.63
C ARG A 23 -4.62 0.25 13.67
N ASP A 24 -3.66 -0.23 12.90
CA ASP A 24 -2.43 0.50 12.66
C ASP A 24 -2.66 1.76 11.82
N TYR A 25 -1.81 2.75 12.03
CA TYR A 25 -1.76 4.01 11.31
C TYR A 25 -0.32 4.36 10.98
N ALA A 26 -0.08 4.96 9.82
CA ALA A 26 1.12 5.74 9.60
C ALA A 26 1.10 6.99 10.50
N GLU A 27 2.27 7.46 10.95
CA GLU A 27 2.38 8.61 11.84
C GLU A 27 1.64 9.83 11.29
N ALA A 28 1.88 10.19 10.03
CA ALA A 28 1.22 11.32 9.38
C ALA A 28 -0.30 11.14 9.24
N GLU A 29 -0.78 9.91 9.06
CA GLU A 29 -2.22 9.63 9.03
C GLU A 29 -2.85 9.82 10.42
N LEU A 30 -2.19 9.32 11.48
CA LEU A 30 -2.67 9.49 12.86
C LEU A 30 -2.69 10.96 13.26
N TYR A 31 -1.65 11.72 12.92
CA TYR A 31 -1.61 13.16 13.14
C TYR A 31 -2.80 13.87 12.49
N ARG A 32 -3.07 13.59 11.21
CA ARG A 32 -4.25 14.15 10.50
C ARG A 32 -5.56 13.79 11.21
N LYS A 33 -5.69 12.55 11.69
CA LYS A 33 -6.88 12.11 12.45
C LYS A 33 -7.07 12.88 13.75
N LEU A 34 -6.00 13.22 14.45
CA LEU A 34 -6.07 14.08 15.65
C LEU A 34 -6.50 15.50 15.27
N ARG A 35 -5.96 16.06 14.19
CA ARG A 35 -6.36 17.36 13.65
C ARG A 35 -7.85 17.39 13.28
N ASP A 36 -8.34 16.37 12.59
CA ASP A 36 -9.75 16.21 12.20
C ASP A 36 -10.69 16.14 13.42
N LYS A 37 -10.19 15.67 14.57
CA LYS A 37 -10.91 15.64 15.84
C LYS A 37 -10.90 16.97 16.60
N GLY A 38 -10.27 18.00 16.04
CA GLY A 38 -10.26 19.36 16.59
C GLY A 38 -9.05 19.66 17.48
N TYR A 39 -8.08 18.77 17.64
CA TYR A 39 -6.84 19.10 18.35
C TYR A 39 -6.04 20.12 17.55
N SER A 40 -5.47 21.14 18.23
CA SER A 40 -4.52 22.06 17.58
C SER A 40 -3.25 21.31 17.15
N GLU A 41 -2.42 21.94 16.31
CA GLU A 41 -1.13 21.37 15.90
C GLU A 41 -0.27 20.96 17.08
N PHE A 42 -0.20 21.82 18.09
CA PHE A 42 0.54 21.57 19.32
C PHE A 42 0.03 20.30 20.04
N PHE A 43 -1.27 20.17 20.26
CA PHE A 43 -1.83 19.04 20.99
C PHE A 43 -1.82 17.75 20.15
N ALA A 44 -2.06 17.83 18.85
CA ALA A 44 -1.89 16.70 17.95
C ALA A 44 -0.45 16.19 17.96
N GLY A 45 0.54 17.11 17.89
CA GLY A 45 1.95 16.78 18.01
C GLY A 45 2.30 16.10 19.36
N LYS A 46 1.76 16.60 20.47
CA LYS A 46 1.93 15.97 21.80
C LYS A 46 1.32 14.55 21.88
N GLY A 47 0.19 14.34 21.21
CA GLY A 47 -0.40 13.01 21.10
C GLY A 47 0.49 12.03 20.32
N ILE A 48 1.06 12.48 19.19
CA ILE A 48 2.02 11.69 18.41
C ILE A 48 3.31 11.43 19.19
N GLU A 49 3.90 12.45 19.80
CA GLU A 49 5.10 12.33 20.63
C GLU A 49 4.93 11.25 21.72
N TYR A 50 3.77 11.23 22.38
CA TYR A 50 3.47 10.25 23.40
C TYR A 50 3.45 8.82 22.85
N VAL A 51 2.69 8.56 21.78
CA VAL A 51 2.56 7.20 21.26
C VAL A 51 3.84 6.70 20.58
N SER A 52 4.65 7.63 20.01
CA SER A 52 5.96 7.31 19.44
C SER A 52 6.97 6.93 20.52
N ALA A 53 6.97 7.63 21.66
CA ALA A 53 7.86 7.35 22.80
C ALA A 53 7.63 5.94 23.38
N TYR A 54 6.43 5.41 23.26
CA TYR A 54 6.08 4.03 23.66
C TYR A 54 6.15 3.03 22.51
N HIS A 55 6.70 3.39 21.36
CA HIS A 55 6.84 2.54 20.17
C HIS A 55 5.52 1.96 19.63
N TYR A 56 4.41 2.67 19.83
CA TYR A 56 3.12 2.28 19.26
C TYR A 56 2.98 2.66 17.78
N LEU A 57 3.82 3.59 17.28
CA LEU A 57 3.96 3.93 15.87
C LEU A 57 5.23 3.32 15.31
N ASP A 58 5.11 2.70 14.16
CA ASP A 58 6.20 2.10 13.40
C ASP A 58 5.83 2.09 11.92
N ASP A 59 6.26 3.14 11.21
CA ASP A 59 5.96 3.34 9.79
C ASP A 59 6.57 2.23 8.91
N ALA A 60 7.73 1.67 9.29
CA ALA A 60 8.35 0.57 8.58
C ALA A 60 7.50 -0.72 8.71
N ARG A 61 7.03 -1.04 9.92
CA ARG A 61 6.09 -2.14 10.12
C ARG A 61 4.79 -1.93 9.36
N TYR A 62 4.25 -0.72 9.38
CA TYR A 62 3.03 -0.38 8.64
C TYR A 62 3.21 -0.56 7.14
N ALA A 63 4.34 -0.13 6.57
CA ALA A 63 4.67 -0.34 5.17
C ALA A 63 4.73 -1.83 4.81
N ARG A 64 5.43 -2.66 5.61
CA ARG A 64 5.50 -4.12 5.41
C ARG A 64 4.13 -4.78 5.45
N GLN A 65 3.25 -4.37 6.36
CA GLN A 65 1.87 -4.88 6.43
C GLN A 65 1.04 -4.51 5.20
N MET A 66 1.17 -3.27 4.69
CA MET A 66 0.51 -2.84 3.45
C MET A 66 0.95 -3.71 2.27
N ILE A 67 2.24 -4.00 2.16
CA ILE A 67 2.81 -4.87 1.13
C ILE A 67 2.25 -6.28 1.26
N GLY A 68 2.38 -6.90 2.43
CA GLY A 68 1.95 -8.28 2.67
C GLY A 68 0.48 -8.52 2.37
N SER A 69 -0.37 -7.52 2.59
CA SER A 69 -1.81 -7.63 2.33
C SER A 69 -2.22 -7.49 0.86
N ARG A 70 -1.34 -6.97 -0.02
CA ARG A 70 -1.71 -6.56 -1.40
C ARG A 70 -0.68 -6.88 -2.48
N LYS A 71 0.44 -7.51 -2.15
CA LYS A 71 1.53 -7.80 -3.07
C LYS A 71 1.03 -8.47 -4.36
N ASP A 72 0.10 -9.40 -4.27
CA ASP A 72 -0.38 -10.19 -5.40
C ASP A 72 -1.58 -9.56 -6.14
N THR A 73 -2.05 -8.40 -5.72
CA THR A 73 -3.30 -7.80 -6.26
C THR A 73 -3.14 -6.36 -6.69
N THR A 74 -1.96 -5.78 -6.52
CA THR A 74 -1.70 -4.36 -6.77
C THR A 74 -0.35 -4.22 -7.46
N SER A 75 -0.22 -3.30 -8.43
CA SER A 75 1.08 -3.00 -9.02
C SER A 75 2.01 -2.29 -8.04
N ARG A 76 3.33 -2.46 -8.22
CA ARG A 76 4.38 -1.75 -7.47
C ARG A 76 4.12 -0.24 -7.44
N LYS A 77 3.87 0.36 -8.60
CA LYS A 77 3.59 1.79 -8.73
C LYS A 77 2.38 2.24 -7.91
N MET A 78 1.31 1.45 -7.93
CA MET A 78 0.10 1.76 -7.17
C MET A 78 0.33 1.60 -5.66
N MET A 79 1.12 0.61 -5.23
CA MET A 79 1.48 0.43 -3.83
C MET A 79 2.28 1.62 -3.30
N VAL A 80 3.32 2.04 -4.02
CA VAL A 80 4.12 3.23 -3.67
C VAL A 80 3.23 4.47 -3.56
N SER A 81 2.33 4.68 -4.52
CA SER A 81 1.38 5.80 -4.48
C SER A 81 0.49 5.77 -3.23
N ARG A 82 -0.02 4.60 -2.86
CA ARG A 82 -0.84 4.44 -1.64
C ARG A 82 -0.06 4.71 -0.36
N MET A 83 1.18 4.26 -0.28
CA MET A 83 2.06 4.53 0.86
C MET A 83 2.33 6.02 1.02
N ARG A 84 2.62 6.73 -0.09
CA ARG A 84 2.76 8.19 -0.08
C ARG A 84 1.49 8.91 0.36
N GLN A 85 0.31 8.45 -0.09
CA GLN A 85 -0.98 9.00 0.37
C GLN A 85 -1.21 8.80 1.87
N LYS A 86 -0.67 7.75 2.45
CA LYS A 86 -0.67 7.53 3.91
C LYS A 86 0.32 8.44 4.64
N GLY A 87 1.26 9.03 3.92
CA GLY A 87 2.27 9.96 4.46
C GLY A 87 3.53 9.27 4.92
N LEU A 88 3.80 8.06 4.43
CA LEU A 88 5.10 7.39 4.64
C LEU A 88 6.20 8.14 3.89
N SER A 89 7.39 8.21 4.47
CA SER A 89 8.54 8.82 3.82
C SER A 89 9.05 7.97 2.65
N ASP A 90 9.73 8.60 1.70
CA ASP A 90 10.28 7.89 0.56
C ASP A 90 11.34 6.86 0.98
N GLU A 91 12.11 7.13 2.06
CA GLU A 91 13.09 6.20 2.63
C GLU A 91 12.40 4.92 3.14
N VAL A 92 11.36 5.07 3.96
CA VAL A 92 10.58 3.93 4.50
C VAL A 92 9.94 3.13 3.37
N ILE A 93 9.41 3.82 2.35
CA ILE A 93 8.79 3.16 1.19
C ILE A 93 9.84 2.36 0.42
N GLN A 94 11.01 2.96 0.15
CA GLN A 94 12.08 2.31 -0.60
C GLN A 94 12.58 1.06 0.12
N GLU A 95 12.92 1.17 1.41
CA GLU A 95 13.37 0.04 2.23
C GLU A 95 12.36 -1.11 2.24
N ALA A 96 11.07 -0.80 2.48
CA ALA A 96 10.03 -1.82 2.52
C ALA A 96 9.79 -2.49 1.15
N MET A 97 9.93 -1.75 0.05
CA MET A 97 9.79 -2.31 -1.31
C MET A 97 10.99 -3.13 -1.74
N GLU A 98 12.21 -2.80 -1.26
CA GLU A 98 13.43 -3.57 -1.49
C GLU A 98 13.39 -4.89 -0.69
N GLU A 99 13.03 -4.84 0.60
CA GLU A 99 12.86 -6.04 1.44
C GLU A 99 11.81 -7.01 0.86
N ALA A 100 10.77 -6.49 0.25
CA ALA A 100 9.67 -7.29 -0.28
C ALA A 100 10.03 -8.05 -1.56
N ASP A 101 11.12 -7.71 -2.25
CA ASP A 101 11.48 -8.23 -3.57
C ASP A 101 10.27 -8.24 -4.52
N TRP A 102 9.63 -7.06 -4.65
CA TRP A 102 8.36 -6.93 -5.35
C TRP A 102 8.53 -6.97 -6.86
N THR A 103 7.87 -7.93 -7.50
CA THR A 103 7.66 -7.96 -8.95
C THR A 103 6.16 -7.75 -9.27
N ASP A 104 5.88 -7.22 -10.44
CA ASP A 104 4.49 -7.03 -10.90
C ASP A 104 3.90 -8.29 -11.57
N GLU A 105 4.72 -9.33 -11.77
CA GLU A 105 4.36 -10.56 -12.49
C GLU A 105 3.18 -11.29 -11.86
N MET A 106 3.20 -11.52 -10.54
CA MET A 106 2.11 -12.22 -9.85
C MET A 106 0.79 -11.47 -9.95
N GLY A 107 0.83 -10.16 -9.75
CA GLY A 107 -0.36 -9.30 -9.84
C GLY A 107 -0.94 -9.26 -11.26
N LEU A 108 -0.08 -9.17 -12.27
CA LEU A 108 -0.46 -9.21 -13.69
C LEU A 108 -1.03 -10.57 -14.08
N THR A 109 -0.35 -11.66 -13.72
CA THR A 109 -0.80 -13.03 -13.99
C THR A 109 -2.19 -13.25 -13.41
N ARG A 110 -2.40 -12.89 -12.15
CA ARG A 110 -3.71 -13.01 -11.50
C ARG A 110 -4.79 -12.16 -12.17
N GLU A 111 -4.46 -10.93 -12.57
CA GLU A 111 -5.40 -10.03 -13.25
C GLU A 111 -5.79 -10.55 -14.64
N LEU A 112 -4.84 -11.11 -15.38
CA LEU A 112 -5.08 -11.70 -16.69
C LEU A 112 -5.91 -12.99 -16.58
N ARG A 113 -5.55 -13.90 -15.67
CA ARG A 113 -6.24 -15.17 -15.47
C ARG A 113 -7.69 -15.04 -15.02
N ARG A 114 -7.99 -13.97 -14.32
CA ARG A 114 -9.39 -13.68 -13.98
C ARG A 114 -10.27 -13.44 -15.21
N ARG A 115 -9.66 -13.09 -16.35
CA ARG A 115 -10.35 -12.72 -17.59
C ARG A 115 -10.15 -13.71 -18.73
N PHE A 116 -9.04 -14.40 -18.73
CA PHE A 116 -8.61 -15.29 -19.82
C PHE A 116 -8.09 -16.60 -19.26
N SER A 117 -8.45 -17.70 -19.94
CA SER A 117 -8.02 -19.05 -19.54
C SER A 117 -6.66 -19.43 -20.10
N SER A 118 -6.19 -18.78 -21.19
CA SER A 118 -4.91 -19.08 -21.85
C SER A 118 -4.36 -17.84 -22.57
N ALA A 119 -3.06 -17.87 -22.90
CA ALA A 119 -2.44 -16.86 -23.75
C ALA A 119 -3.08 -16.76 -25.13
N GLU A 120 -3.48 -17.90 -25.71
CA GLU A 120 -4.15 -17.99 -27.01
C GLU A 120 -5.42 -17.14 -27.07
N GLN A 121 -6.22 -17.11 -25.99
CA GLN A 121 -7.39 -16.23 -25.91
C GLN A 121 -7.05 -14.75 -26.02
N ILE A 122 -5.92 -14.33 -25.45
CA ILE A 122 -5.43 -12.94 -25.55
C ILE A 122 -4.91 -12.67 -26.97
N GLU A 123 -4.22 -13.62 -27.58
CA GLU A 123 -3.70 -13.51 -28.94
C GLU A 123 -4.83 -13.45 -29.99
N SER A 124 -5.95 -14.11 -29.73
CA SER A 124 -7.13 -14.09 -30.60
C SER A 124 -7.95 -12.80 -30.52
N LEU A 125 -7.64 -11.89 -29.57
CA LEU A 125 -8.29 -10.59 -29.47
C LEU A 125 -8.03 -9.75 -30.72
N THR A 126 -9.01 -8.93 -31.09
CA THR A 126 -8.79 -7.89 -32.10
C THR A 126 -7.72 -6.89 -31.62
N ASP A 127 -6.99 -6.25 -32.52
CA ASP A 127 -5.99 -5.23 -32.18
C ASP A 127 -6.58 -4.14 -31.26
N LYS A 128 -7.81 -3.74 -31.52
CA LYS A 128 -8.54 -2.76 -30.72
C LYS A 128 -8.80 -3.24 -29.29
N ASP A 129 -9.20 -4.49 -29.12
CA ASP A 129 -9.50 -5.04 -27.78
C ASP A 129 -8.24 -5.37 -27.01
N ARG A 130 -7.19 -5.83 -27.69
CA ARG A 130 -5.85 -6.00 -27.13
C ARG A 130 -5.28 -4.66 -26.64
N GLN A 131 -5.41 -3.60 -27.41
CA GLN A 131 -4.98 -2.27 -27.01
C GLN A 131 -5.75 -1.76 -25.78
N LYS A 132 -7.07 -1.98 -25.72
CA LYS A 132 -7.88 -1.62 -24.54
C LYS A 132 -7.45 -2.41 -23.30
N LEU A 133 -7.15 -3.70 -23.43
CA LEU A 133 -6.64 -4.52 -22.33
C LEU A 133 -5.34 -3.93 -21.79
N ILE A 134 -4.35 -3.68 -22.65
CA ILE A 134 -3.06 -3.10 -22.28
C ILE A 134 -3.26 -1.76 -21.58
N GLN A 135 -4.05 -0.85 -22.15
CA GLN A 135 -4.34 0.46 -21.53
C GLN A 135 -5.01 0.32 -20.16
N SER A 136 -5.90 -0.66 -19.99
CA SER A 136 -6.54 -0.95 -18.72
C SER A 136 -5.54 -1.39 -17.65
N LEU A 137 -4.57 -2.24 -17.99
CA LEU A 137 -3.51 -2.69 -17.09
C LEU A 137 -2.52 -1.55 -16.79
N MET A 138 -2.17 -0.74 -17.77
CA MET A 138 -1.33 0.44 -17.56
C MET A 138 -1.99 1.46 -16.61
N ARG A 139 -3.32 1.67 -16.68
CA ARG A 139 -4.05 2.51 -15.71
C ARG A 139 -4.00 1.94 -14.28
N LYS A 140 -3.87 0.62 -14.13
CA LYS A 140 -3.62 -0.03 -12.83
C LYS A 140 -2.18 0.08 -12.36
N GLY A 141 -1.31 0.73 -13.14
CA GLY A 141 0.08 1.03 -12.79
C GLY A 141 1.09 0.01 -13.25
N TYR A 142 0.70 -1.01 -14.01
CA TYR A 142 1.62 -1.99 -14.57
C TYR A 142 2.42 -1.42 -15.75
N GLY A 143 3.70 -1.82 -15.86
CA GLY A 143 4.57 -1.41 -16.96
C GLY A 143 4.21 -2.12 -18.27
N TYR A 144 4.39 -1.43 -19.41
CA TYR A 144 4.10 -2.04 -20.72
C TYR A 144 4.96 -3.28 -20.99
N SER A 145 6.25 -3.24 -20.66
CA SER A 145 7.18 -4.37 -20.82
C SER A 145 6.75 -5.57 -19.98
N ASP A 146 6.32 -5.34 -18.73
CA ASP A 146 5.88 -6.40 -17.83
C ASP A 146 4.58 -7.03 -18.33
N ILE A 147 3.64 -6.20 -18.82
CA ILE A 147 2.39 -6.66 -19.44
C ILE A 147 2.70 -7.57 -20.63
N GLN A 148 3.61 -7.15 -21.52
CA GLN A 148 3.97 -7.94 -22.71
C GLN A 148 4.70 -9.23 -22.33
N HIS A 149 5.54 -9.18 -21.30
CA HIS A 149 6.25 -10.36 -20.79
C HIS A 149 5.25 -11.39 -20.24
N VAL A 150 4.37 -10.98 -19.34
CA VAL A 150 3.37 -11.88 -18.73
C VAL A 150 2.40 -12.44 -19.76
N ILE A 151 1.95 -11.65 -20.75
CA ILE A 151 1.07 -12.17 -21.81
C ILE A 151 1.75 -13.30 -22.59
N ARG A 152 3.03 -13.14 -22.96
CA ARG A 152 3.77 -14.15 -23.73
C ARG A 152 4.02 -15.45 -22.96
N HIS A 153 4.19 -15.35 -21.65
CA HIS A 153 4.55 -16.49 -20.78
C HIS A 153 3.39 -16.95 -19.89
N LEU A 154 2.16 -16.48 -20.18
CA LEU A 154 1.01 -16.72 -19.31
C LEU A 154 0.78 -18.22 -19.05
N ASP A 155 0.95 -19.05 -20.06
CA ASP A 155 0.73 -20.49 -19.95
C ASP A 155 1.89 -21.20 -19.20
N GLU A 156 3.12 -20.68 -19.31
CA GLU A 156 4.30 -21.20 -18.62
C GLU A 156 4.28 -20.85 -17.12
N LEU A 157 3.72 -19.69 -16.75
CA LEU A 157 3.61 -19.24 -15.36
C LEU A 157 2.62 -20.08 -14.53
N GLU A 158 1.80 -20.95 -15.16
CA GLU A 158 0.93 -21.88 -14.45
C GLU A 158 1.69 -23.09 -13.89
N GLU A 159 2.68 -23.56 -14.60
CA GLU A 159 3.38 -24.79 -14.23
C GLU A 159 4.33 -24.59 -13.04
N GLY A 160 4.76 -23.34 -12.78
CA GLY A 160 5.70 -23.00 -11.69
C GLY A 160 5.08 -22.78 -10.31
N THR A 161 3.75 -22.72 -10.18
CA THR A 161 3.06 -22.37 -8.93
C THR A 161 2.35 -23.57 -8.28
N ILE A 162 2.91 -24.76 -8.38
CA ILE A 162 2.46 -25.88 -7.54
C ILE A 162 3.18 -25.73 -6.21
N TRP A 163 2.42 -25.31 -5.23
CA TRP A 163 2.79 -25.15 -3.84
C TRP A 163 3.40 -26.44 -3.27
N ASN A 164 4.64 -26.34 -2.81
CA ASN A 164 5.18 -27.26 -1.80
C ASN A 164 4.92 -26.68 -0.41
#